data_1b5ee561245f3fb0f84766a8c7f2aef3
#
_entry.id   1b5ee561245f3fb0f84766a8c7f2aef3
#
_cell.length_a   1.000
_cell.length_b   1.000
_cell.length_c   1.000
_cell.angle_alpha   90.00
_cell.angle_beta   90.00
_cell.angle_gamma   90.00
#
_symmetry.space_group_name_H-M   'P 1'
#
loop_
_entity.id
_entity.type
_entity.pdbx_description
1 polymer ?
#
loop_
_entity_poly.entity_id
_entity_poly.type
_entity_poly.pdbx_seq_one_letter_code
_entity_poly.pdbx_strand_id
1 'polypeptide(L)'
;MLLEEFDKNKIAVLNASNIVKKNDEMPKTIVSFFEHKLFDMFLEKFKPEQITEIGCAVKIHPIYKVNFEGKEIAIIQAGIGEPYCVSNFEEIIELGVENILLFGSCGSLIPLNACSVIVPYAALRDEGTSFHYAPPSDEIELAAKLVKNLCAFFKNKGIKYELGKTWTTDAFYRETLKKVESRKKMGAICVEMECAGMTAMCKFRNVNFATFFYTGDSLATCEWDKGSLSHLKLEGKDILVPLAFEAANTIFD
;
A
#
# COMPACT_ATOMS: atom_id res chain seq x y z
N MET A 1 -17.00 -17.57 13.29
CA MET A 1 -17.16 -17.53 11.80
C MET A 1 -15.83 -17.97 11.19
N LEU A 2 -15.78 -18.44 9.94
CA LEU A 2 -14.53 -18.90 9.32
C LEU A 2 -13.40 -17.86 9.38
N LEU A 3 -13.71 -16.59 9.26
CA LEU A 3 -12.73 -15.49 9.38
C LEU A 3 -12.17 -15.31 10.81
N GLU A 4 -12.69 -16.01 11.81
CA GLU A 4 -12.17 -15.98 13.18
C GLU A 4 -11.18 -17.11 13.46
N GLU A 5 -10.96 -18.00 12.47
CA GLU A 5 -10.08 -19.16 12.56
C GLU A 5 -8.66 -18.79 12.07
N PHE A 6 -7.91 -18.09 12.92
CA PHE A 6 -6.52 -17.76 12.61
C PHE A 6 -5.57 -18.90 12.95
N ASP A 7 -4.77 -19.35 11.97
CA ASP A 7 -3.68 -20.30 12.17
C ASP A 7 -2.32 -19.58 12.14
N LYS A 8 -1.56 -19.69 13.24
CA LYS A 8 -0.21 -19.11 13.36
C LYS A 8 0.88 -19.86 12.60
N ASN A 9 0.58 -21.02 12.02
CA ASN A 9 1.55 -21.79 11.25
C ASN A 9 1.91 -21.03 9.96
N LYS A 10 3.20 -20.76 9.78
CA LYS A 10 3.70 -20.03 8.60
C LYS A 10 3.83 -20.90 7.35
N ILE A 11 3.76 -22.21 7.49
CA ILE A 11 3.89 -23.16 6.38
C ILE A 11 2.50 -23.59 5.96
N ALA A 12 2.12 -23.24 4.74
CA ALA A 12 0.89 -23.68 4.10
C ALA A 12 1.15 -24.89 3.18
N VAL A 13 0.11 -25.50 2.65
CA VAL A 13 0.21 -26.55 1.62
C VAL A 13 0.81 -25.97 0.33
N LEU A 14 0.40 -24.75 -0.04
CA LEU A 14 1.00 -23.97 -1.13
C LEU A 14 1.69 -22.74 -0.53
N ASN A 15 3.01 -22.62 -0.76
CA ASN A 15 3.79 -21.47 -0.31
C ASN A 15 4.34 -20.71 -1.53
N ALA A 16 4.65 -19.43 -1.39
CA ALA A 16 5.29 -18.63 -2.45
C ALA A 16 6.58 -19.28 -2.99
N SER A 17 7.35 -19.95 -2.12
CA SER A 17 8.56 -20.72 -2.48
C SER A 17 8.31 -21.90 -3.43
N ASN A 18 7.06 -22.33 -3.62
CA ASN A 18 6.71 -23.31 -4.65
C ASN A 18 6.57 -22.68 -6.05
N ILE A 19 6.34 -21.37 -6.11
CA ILE A 19 6.10 -20.61 -7.35
C ILE A 19 7.37 -19.87 -7.78
N VAL A 20 7.98 -19.11 -6.88
CA VAL A 20 9.19 -18.32 -7.14
C VAL A 20 10.36 -18.79 -6.28
N LYS A 21 11.57 -18.42 -6.67
CA LYS A 21 12.79 -18.68 -5.90
C LYS A 21 13.50 -17.37 -5.62
N LYS A 22 14.21 -17.31 -4.50
CA LYS A 22 15.05 -16.18 -4.13
C LYS A 22 15.89 -15.73 -5.33
N ASN A 23 15.89 -14.45 -5.59
CA ASN A 23 16.69 -13.81 -6.64
C ASN A 23 17.73 -12.91 -5.97
N ASP A 24 19.02 -13.25 -6.14
CA ASP A 24 20.11 -12.51 -5.51
C ASP A 24 20.31 -11.09 -6.10
N GLU A 25 19.73 -10.80 -7.26
CA GLU A 25 19.70 -9.46 -7.85
C GLU A 25 18.55 -8.60 -7.32
N MET A 26 17.64 -9.19 -6.51
CA MET A 26 16.47 -8.47 -5.97
C MET A 26 16.89 -7.48 -4.89
N PRO A 27 16.63 -6.18 -5.06
CA PRO A 27 16.86 -5.20 -4.02
C PRO A 27 16.07 -5.52 -2.76
N LYS A 28 16.64 -5.20 -1.59
CA LYS A 28 15.99 -5.43 -0.30
C LYS A 28 14.77 -4.52 -0.08
N THR A 29 14.70 -3.41 -0.78
CA THR A 29 13.64 -2.42 -0.67
C THR A 29 12.88 -2.33 -1.99
N ILE A 30 11.54 -2.34 -1.91
CA ILE A 30 10.65 -2.13 -3.05
C ILE A 30 9.72 -0.96 -2.79
N VAL A 31 9.52 -0.15 -3.82
CA VAL A 31 8.46 0.88 -3.90
C VAL A 31 7.38 0.38 -4.85
N SER A 32 6.12 0.55 -4.48
CA SER A 32 4.99 0.12 -5.30
C SER A 32 3.83 1.08 -5.23
N PHE A 33 3.06 1.17 -6.31
CA PHE A 33 1.85 1.96 -6.41
C PHE A 33 0.92 1.45 -7.54
N PHE A 34 -0.33 1.90 -7.56
CA PHE A 34 -1.41 1.30 -8.35
C PHE A 34 -1.59 1.95 -9.72
N GLU A 35 -1.41 3.26 -9.83
CA GLU A 35 -1.79 4.04 -11.02
C GLU A 35 -0.91 3.73 -12.23
N HIS A 36 -1.48 3.05 -13.25
CA HIS A 36 -0.75 2.57 -14.42
C HIS A 36 -0.12 3.70 -15.24
N LYS A 37 -0.82 4.81 -15.46
CA LYS A 37 -0.26 5.94 -16.22
C LYS A 37 0.95 6.56 -15.55
N LEU A 38 0.92 6.66 -14.21
CA LEU A 38 2.06 7.14 -13.44
C LEU A 38 3.22 6.15 -13.52
N PHE A 39 2.91 4.86 -13.55
CA PHE A 39 3.90 3.79 -13.72
C PHE A 39 4.54 3.83 -15.10
N ASP A 40 3.73 3.96 -16.17
CA ASP A 40 4.23 4.07 -17.54
C ASP A 40 5.12 5.31 -17.72
N MET A 41 4.72 6.47 -17.19
CA MET A 41 5.54 7.69 -17.19
C MET A 41 6.86 7.49 -16.45
N PHE A 42 6.83 6.77 -15.33
CA PHE A 42 8.05 6.43 -14.61
C PHE A 42 8.98 5.56 -15.48
N LEU A 43 8.45 4.52 -16.12
CA LEU A 43 9.25 3.64 -17.00
C LEU A 43 9.85 4.42 -18.18
N GLU A 44 9.09 5.30 -18.83
CA GLU A 44 9.57 6.14 -19.92
C GLU A 44 10.70 7.08 -19.50
N LYS A 45 10.56 7.69 -18.31
CA LYS A 45 11.51 8.69 -17.81
C LYS A 45 12.80 8.07 -17.29
N PHE A 46 12.70 7.00 -16.51
CA PHE A 46 13.85 6.41 -15.81
C PHE A 46 14.46 5.22 -16.54
N LYS A 47 13.74 4.60 -17.47
CA LYS A 47 14.17 3.42 -18.25
C LYS A 47 14.84 2.36 -17.38
N PRO A 48 14.19 1.92 -16.30
CA PRO A 48 14.79 0.98 -15.36
C PRO A 48 15.01 -0.38 -16.00
N GLU A 49 15.95 -1.13 -15.44
CA GLU A 49 16.23 -2.51 -15.84
C GLU A 49 15.17 -3.47 -15.29
N GLN A 50 14.53 -4.26 -16.16
CA GLN A 50 13.69 -5.36 -15.70
C GLN A 50 14.56 -6.50 -15.20
N ILE A 51 14.42 -6.88 -13.92
CA ILE A 51 15.25 -7.93 -13.29
C ILE A 51 14.51 -9.27 -13.15
N THR A 52 13.19 -9.25 -13.07
CA THR A 52 12.33 -10.45 -12.98
C THR A 52 10.88 -10.07 -13.22
N GLU A 53 9.99 -11.02 -13.05
CA GLU A 53 8.55 -10.81 -13.10
C GLU A 53 7.84 -11.79 -12.16
N ILE A 54 6.65 -11.43 -11.72
CA ILE A 54 5.68 -12.31 -11.08
C ILE A 54 4.40 -12.31 -11.88
N GLY A 55 3.59 -13.31 -11.74
CA GLY A 55 2.37 -13.35 -12.53
C GLY A 55 1.33 -14.33 -12.06
N CYS A 56 0.10 -14.04 -12.44
CA CYS A 56 -1.04 -14.91 -12.26
C CYS A 56 -1.80 -15.01 -13.59
N ALA A 57 -2.92 -15.75 -13.58
CA ALA A 57 -3.78 -15.92 -14.77
C ALA A 57 -4.29 -14.59 -15.39
N VAL A 58 -4.29 -13.50 -14.62
CA VAL A 58 -4.80 -12.20 -15.06
C VAL A 58 -3.73 -11.36 -15.76
N LYS A 59 -2.54 -11.27 -15.18
CA LYS A 59 -1.47 -10.38 -15.67
C LYS A 59 -0.10 -10.85 -15.18
N ILE A 60 0.91 -10.61 -16.02
CA ILE A 60 2.32 -10.64 -15.64
C ILE A 60 2.71 -9.25 -15.15
N HIS A 61 3.39 -9.18 -14.02
CA HIS A 61 3.90 -7.94 -13.43
C HIS A 61 5.43 -7.94 -13.48
N PRO A 62 6.03 -7.20 -14.40
CA PRO A 62 7.48 -7.03 -14.42
C PRO A 62 7.95 -6.25 -13.19
N ILE A 63 9.07 -6.69 -12.62
CA ILE A 63 9.77 -6.02 -11.53
C ILE A 63 11.03 -5.39 -12.10
N TYR A 64 11.19 -4.10 -11.83
CA TYR A 64 12.32 -3.33 -12.32
C TYR A 64 13.22 -2.91 -11.15
N LYS A 65 14.48 -2.62 -11.48
CA LYS A 65 15.48 -2.10 -10.56
C LYS A 65 15.90 -0.69 -10.96
N VAL A 66 16.01 0.17 -9.99
CA VAL A 66 16.45 1.57 -10.14
C VAL A 66 17.57 1.86 -9.16
N ASN A 67 18.63 2.51 -9.62
CA ASN A 67 19.58 3.14 -8.72
C ASN A 67 19.07 4.55 -8.39
N PHE A 68 18.67 4.76 -7.15
CA PHE A 68 18.19 6.03 -6.66
C PHE A 68 19.08 6.53 -5.53
N GLU A 69 19.79 7.64 -5.77
CA GLU A 69 20.74 8.23 -4.80
C GLU A 69 21.75 7.22 -4.22
N GLY A 70 22.25 6.30 -5.06
CA GLY A 70 23.26 5.31 -4.70
C GLY A 70 22.71 4.04 -4.03
N LYS A 71 21.41 3.91 -3.82
CA LYS A 71 20.75 2.69 -3.35
C LYS A 71 19.97 2.02 -4.47
N GLU A 72 20.05 0.70 -4.58
CA GLU A 72 19.19 -0.07 -5.47
C GLU A 72 17.81 -0.28 -4.83
N ILE A 73 16.77 0.10 -5.55
CA ILE A 73 15.37 -0.05 -5.14
C ILE A 73 14.60 -0.76 -6.25
N ALA A 74 13.85 -1.79 -5.89
CA ALA A 74 12.91 -2.42 -6.82
C ALA A 74 11.64 -1.59 -6.97
N ILE A 75 10.98 -1.73 -8.12
CA ILE A 75 9.68 -1.13 -8.36
C ILE A 75 8.77 -2.11 -9.12
N ILE A 76 7.50 -2.14 -8.73
CA ILE A 76 6.44 -2.90 -9.36
C ILE A 76 5.14 -2.11 -9.32
N GLN A 77 4.28 -2.30 -10.33
CA GLN A 77 2.90 -1.84 -10.26
C GLN A 77 2.08 -2.77 -9.37
N ALA A 78 1.45 -2.24 -8.32
CA ALA A 78 0.59 -3.03 -7.43
C ALA A 78 -0.73 -3.44 -8.11
N GLY A 79 -1.27 -4.56 -7.68
CA GLY A 79 -2.64 -4.98 -8.00
C GLY A 79 -3.63 -4.41 -6.99
N ILE A 80 -4.83 -4.04 -7.45
CA ILE A 80 -5.90 -3.48 -6.61
C ILE A 80 -6.65 -4.60 -5.91
N GLY A 81 -6.97 -4.38 -4.64
CA GLY A 81 -7.69 -5.30 -3.76
C GLY A 81 -6.75 -6.24 -3.00
N GLU A 82 -7.02 -6.44 -1.72
CA GLU A 82 -6.12 -7.17 -0.81
C GLU A 82 -5.74 -8.57 -1.30
N PRO A 83 -6.67 -9.45 -1.75
CA PRO A 83 -6.29 -10.79 -2.16
C PRO A 83 -5.24 -10.78 -3.27
N TYR A 84 -5.37 -9.84 -4.22
CA TYR A 84 -4.44 -9.74 -5.34
C TYR A 84 -3.13 -9.06 -4.95
N CYS A 85 -3.21 -7.97 -4.22
CA CYS A 85 -2.03 -7.25 -3.73
C CYS A 85 -1.18 -8.16 -2.82
N VAL A 86 -1.79 -8.77 -1.82
CA VAL A 86 -1.11 -9.62 -0.84
C VAL A 86 -0.47 -10.84 -1.51
N SER A 87 -1.16 -11.54 -2.43
CA SER A 87 -0.58 -12.68 -3.13
C SER A 87 0.67 -12.31 -3.94
N ASN A 88 0.66 -11.16 -4.62
CA ASN A 88 1.83 -10.66 -5.33
C ASN A 88 3.00 -10.36 -4.38
N PHE A 89 2.71 -9.75 -3.23
CA PHE A 89 3.76 -9.41 -2.26
C PHE A 89 4.28 -10.62 -1.47
N GLU A 90 3.52 -11.70 -1.33
CA GLU A 90 4.06 -12.98 -0.84
C GLU A 90 5.18 -13.51 -1.76
N GLU A 91 4.99 -13.46 -3.07
CA GLU A 91 6.01 -13.85 -4.04
C GLU A 91 7.20 -12.87 -4.04
N ILE A 92 6.96 -11.57 -3.92
CA ILE A 92 7.99 -10.53 -3.85
C ILE A 92 8.87 -10.70 -2.61
N ILE A 93 8.28 -11.05 -1.47
CA ILE A 93 9.02 -11.36 -0.24
C ILE A 93 9.90 -12.59 -0.44
N GLU A 94 9.38 -13.64 -1.06
CA GLU A 94 10.17 -14.85 -1.35
C GLU A 94 11.32 -14.58 -2.32
N LEU A 95 11.16 -13.64 -3.26
CA LEU A 95 12.25 -13.16 -4.13
C LEU A 95 13.39 -12.49 -3.35
N GLY A 96 13.16 -12.02 -2.12
CA GLY A 96 14.18 -11.49 -1.24
C GLY A 96 13.96 -10.07 -0.72
N VAL A 97 12.78 -9.47 -0.92
CA VAL A 97 12.44 -8.15 -0.39
C VAL A 97 12.23 -8.20 1.12
N GLU A 98 12.74 -7.21 1.82
CA GLU A 98 12.65 -7.05 3.28
C GLU A 98 11.92 -5.76 3.70
N ASN A 99 11.85 -4.77 2.80
CA ASN A 99 11.24 -3.46 3.05
C ASN A 99 10.28 -3.09 1.92
N ILE A 100 9.05 -2.79 2.25
CA ILE A 100 7.98 -2.47 1.30
C ILE A 100 7.44 -1.08 1.61
N LEU A 101 7.52 -0.16 0.64
CA LEU A 101 6.78 1.10 0.65
C LEU A 101 5.71 1.05 -0.44
N LEU A 102 4.45 1.05 -0.02
CA LEU A 102 3.29 1.09 -0.91
C LEU A 102 2.61 2.46 -0.81
N PHE A 103 2.22 3.07 -1.92
CA PHE A 103 1.41 4.28 -1.88
C PHE A 103 0.32 4.26 -2.95
N GLY A 104 -0.76 4.99 -2.70
CA GLY A 104 -1.89 5.02 -3.61
C GLY A 104 -2.89 6.12 -3.28
N SER A 105 -3.93 6.21 -4.09
CA SER A 105 -5.06 7.09 -3.80
C SER A 105 -5.97 6.47 -2.73
N CYS A 106 -6.67 7.34 -1.99
CA CYS A 106 -7.74 6.95 -1.06
C CYS A 106 -8.93 7.89 -1.18
N GLY A 107 -10.10 7.42 -0.78
CA GLY A 107 -11.28 8.25 -0.56
C GLY A 107 -11.16 8.97 0.80
N SER A 108 -11.28 10.29 0.82
CA SER A 108 -11.25 11.05 2.06
C SER A 108 -12.59 10.95 2.81
N LEU A 109 -12.56 10.67 4.11
CA LEU A 109 -13.73 10.67 5.00
C LEU A 109 -13.90 11.97 5.78
N ILE A 110 -12.90 12.85 5.71
CA ILE A 110 -12.91 14.19 6.32
C ILE A 110 -12.65 15.25 5.24
N PRO A 111 -13.00 16.52 5.45
CA PRO A 111 -12.75 17.58 4.48
C PRO A 111 -11.24 17.79 4.26
N LEU A 112 -10.74 17.34 3.12
CA LEU A 112 -9.34 17.51 2.69
C LEU A 112 -9.29 18.00 1.24
N ASN A 113 -8.21 18.70 0.90
CA ASN A 113 -7.95 19.07 -0.49
C ASN A 113 -7.51 17.84 -1.30
N ALA A 114 -7.71 17.89 -2.61
CA ALA A 114 -7.15 16.88 -3.52
C ALA A 114 -5.62 16.78 -3.35
N CYS A 115 -5.09 15.56 -3.46
CA CYS A 115 -3.68 15.24 -3.27
C CYS A 115 -3.11 15.55 -1.87
N SER A 116 -3.96 15.73 -0.84
CA SER A 116 -3.50 15.76 0.55
C SER A 116 -2.88 14.42 0.95
N VAL A 117 -1.73 14.47 1.60
CA VAL A 117 -1.04 13.25 2.06
C VAL A 117 -1.65 12.76 3.36
N ILE A 118 -1.88 11.44 3.45
CA ILE A 118 -2.36 10.76 4.66
C ILE A 118 -1.36 9.68 5.04
N VAL A 119 -0.95 9.65 6.30
CA VAL A 119 -0.13 8.59 6.90
C VAL A 119 -1.01 7.78 7.85
N PRO A 120 -1.31 6.51 7.54
CA PRO A 120 -2.10 5.68 8.45
C PRO A 120 -1.23 5.15 9.59
N TYR A 121 -1.76 5.17 10.83
CA TYR A 121 -1.15 4.46 11.96
C TYR A 121 -1.86 3.16 12.30
N ALA A 122 -3.11 2.99 11.84
CA ALA A 122 -3.89 1.76 11.97
C ALA A 122 -4.89 1.65 10.81
N ALA A 123 -5.33 0.45 10.50
CA ALA A 123 -6.34 0.14 9.50
C ALA A 123 -7.54 -0.58 10.13
N LEU A 124 -8.76 -0.12 9.86
CA LEU A 124 -9.99 -0.84 10.16
C LEU A 124 -10.16 -1.98 9.15
N ARG A 125 -10.44 -3.18 9.64
CA ARG A 125 -10.45 -4.44 8.87
C ARG A 125 -11.87 -4.78 8.41
N ASP A 126 -12.37 -4.12 7.35
CA ASP A 126 -13.68 -4.42 6.74
C ASP A 126 -13.52 -5.22 5.43
N GLU A 127 -12.68 -6.26 5.49
CA GLU A 127 -12.22 -7.09 4.39
C GLU A 127 -11.97 -8.54 4.90
N GLY A 128 -11.49 -9.43 4.07
CA GLY A 128 -11.30 -10.84 4.43
C GLY A 128 -9.84 -11.28 4.57
N THR A 129 -8.93 -10.69 3.84
CA THR A 129 -7.55 -11.20 3.66
C THR A 129 -6.73 -11.12 4.93
N SER A 130 -6.80 -10.00 5.67
CA SER A 130 -5.98 -9.80 6.87
C SER A 130 -6.26 -10.83 7.97
N PHE A 131 -7.46 -11.40 8.00
CA PHE A 131 -7.85 -12.42 8.98
C PHE A 131 -7.13 -13.76 8.79
N HIS A 132 -6.56 -14.02 7.61
CA HIS A 132 -5.69 -15.17 7.36
C HIS A 132 -4.26 -14.98 7.89
N TYR A 133 -3.86 -13.74 8.19
CA TYR A 133 -2.51 -13.37 8.61
C TYR A 133 -2.41 -12.83 10.03
N ALA A 134 -3.52 -12.48 10.66
CA ALA A 134 -3.56 -11.95 12.02
C ALA A 134 -4.82 -12.40 12.77
N PRO A 135 -4.75 -12.55 14.11
CA PRO A 135 -5.93 -12.86 14.92
C PRO A 135 -7.08 -11.89 14.69
N PRO A 136 -8.33 -12.30 14.87
CA PRO A 136 -9.50 -11.45 14.69
C PRO A 136 -9.45 -10.20 15.58
N SER A 137 -9.69 -9.06 14.98
CA SER A 137 -9.84 -7.75 15.63
C SER A 137 -10.48 -6.77 14.65
N ASP A 138 -11.09 -5.70 15.16
CA ASP A 138 -11.70 -4.66 14.32
C ASP A 138 -10.66 -3.81 13.57
N GLU A 139 -9.44 -3.74 14.09
CA GLU A 139 -8.36 -2.93 13.52
C GLU A 139 -7.00 -3.62 13.67
N ILE A 140 -6.05 -3.17 12.87
CA ILE A 140 -4.65 -3.57 12.93
C ILE A 140 -3.76 -2.33 12.89
N GLU A 141 -2.81 -2.22 13.84
CA GLU A 141 -1.85 -1.12 13.91
C GLU A 141 -0.69 -1.35 12.94
N LEU A 142 -0.21 -0.31 12.29
CA LEU A 142 1.04 -0.33 11.54
C LEU A 142 2.24 -0.29 12.50
N ALA A 143 3.44 -0.59 11.99
CA ALA A 143 4.67 -0.54 12.79
C ALA A 143 4.96 0.89 13.26
N ALA A 144 4.82 1.17 14.55
CA ALA A 144 4.92 2.52 15.12
C ALA A 144 6.25 3.24 14.77
N LYS A 145 7.38 2.48 14.69
CA LYS A 145 8.68 3.03 14.26
C LYS A 145 8.58 3.58 12.83
N LEU A 146 8.01 2.82 11.89
CA LEU A 146 7.92 3.20 10.49
C LEU A 146 6.94 4.35 10.27
N VAL A 147 5.80 4.34 10.96
CA VAL A 147 4.86 5.47 10.96
C VAL A 147 5.55 6.75 11.43
N LYS A 148 6.27 6.69 12.56
CA LYS A 148 7.03 7.84 13.10
C LYS A 148 8.10 8.34 12.13
N ASN A 149 8.86 7.42 11.50
CA ASN A 149 9.89 7.77 10.53
C ASN A 149 9.28 8.45 9.29
N LEU A 150 8.15 7.93 8.78
CA LEU A 150 7.45 8.50 7.64
C LEU A 150 6.88 9.90 7.96
N CYS A 151 6.29 10.09 9.14
CA CYS A 151 5.86 11.41 9.60
C CYS A 151 7.03 12.41 9.71
N ALA A 152 8.16 11.96 10.26
CA ALA A 152 9.37 12.79 10.35
C ALA A 152 9.91 13.15 8.95
N PHE A 153 9.91 12.21 8.02
CA PHE A 153 10.29 12.44 6.62
C PHE A 153 9.44 13.56 5.98
N PHE A 154 8.11 13.45 6.02
CA PHE A 154 7.22 14.48 5.45
C PHE A 154 7.40 15.84 6.13
N LYS A 155 7.52 15.85 7.46
CA LYS A 155 7.78 17.09 8.22
C LYS A 155 9.10 17.76 7.78
N ASN A 156 10.18 16.99 7.63
CA ASN A 156 11.48 17.50 7.21
C ASN A 156 11.47 18.04 5.77
N LYS A 157 10.63 17.47 4.90
CA LYS A 157 10.39 17.95 3.54
C LYS A 157 9.44 19.15 3.46
N GLY A 158 8.89 19.61 4.58
CA GLY A 158 7.88 20.68 4.60
C GLY A 158 6.53 20.29 3.99
N ILE A 159 6.27 18.98 3.84
CA ILE A 159 5.02 18.45 3.28
C ILE A 159 4.02 18.28 4.42
N LYS A 160 2.85 18.89 4.27
CA LYS A 160 1.72 18.70 5.20
C LYS A 160 1.13 17.31 4.99
N TYR A 161 0.80 16.66 6.08
CA TYR A 161 0.14 15.35 6.09
C TYR A 161 -0.89 15.28 7.21
N GLU A 162 -1.89 14.41 7.03
CA GLU A 162 -2.82 14.02 8.09
C GLU A 162 -2.41 12.64 8.64
N LEU A 163 -2.46 12.50 9.96
CA LEU A 163 -2.18 11.23 10.66
C LEU A 163 -3.49 10.68 11.20
N GLY A 164 -3.91 9.50 10.78
CA GLY A 164 -5.18 8.92 11.20
C GLY A 164 -5.29 7.43 10.93
N LYS A 165 -6.47 6.85 11.18
CA LYS A 165 -6.78 5.49 10.76
C LYS A 165 -7.28 5.50 9.32
N THR A 166 -6.98 4.45 8.57
CA THR A 166 -7.66 4.14 7.32
C THR A 166 -8.77 3.11 7.54
N TRP A 167 -9.72 3.06 6.64
CA TRP A 167 -10.69 1.98 6.53
C TRP A 167 -10.36 1.16 5.29
N THR A 168 -9.93 -0.09 5.48
CA THR A 168 -9.69 -1.01 4.37
C THR A 168 -10.96 -1.79 4.06
N THR A 169 -11.41 -1.79 2.81
CA THR A 169 -12.64 -2.47 2.36
C THR A 169 -12.43 -3.26 1.07
N ASP A 170 -13.04 -4.45 0.97
CA ASP A 170 -13.09 -5.25 -0.26
C ASP A 170 -14.15 -4.75 -1.26
N ALA A 171 -15.02 -3.80 -0.86
CA ALA A 171 -16.23 -3.51 -1.62
C ALA A 171 -16.58 -2.01 -1.62
N PHE A 172 -15.82 -1.21 -2.37
CA PHE A 172 -16.01 0.25 -2.41
C PHE A 172 -17.42 0.68 -2.87
N TYR A 173 -18.10 -0.07 -3.74
CA TYR A 173 -19.53 0.19 -4.06
C TYR A 173 -20.50 -0.13 -2.92
N ARG A 174 -20.00 -0.59 -1.77
CA ARG A 174 -20.78 -0.83 -0.55
C ARG A 174 -20.41 0.11 0.60
N GLU A 175 -19.74 1.20 0.31
CA GLU A 175 -19.46 2.31 1.23
C GLU A 175 -20.75 3.15 1.45
N THR A 176 -21.73 2.52 2.09
CA THR A 176 -23.01 3.15 2.37
C THR A 176 -22.84 4.26 3.43
N LEU A 177 -23.71 5.27 3.43
CA LEU A 177 -23.68 6.36 4.40
C LEU A 177 -23.54 5.85 5.85
N LYS A 178 -24.32 4.81 6.20
CA LYS A 178 -24.26 4.19 7.53
C LYS A 178 -22.86 3.61 7.83
N LYS A 179 -22.19 2.97 6.86
CA LYS A 179 -20.83 2.47 7.02
C LYS A 179 -19.85 3.63 7.17
N VAL A 180 -19.90 4.62 6.30
CA VAL A 180 -19.03 5.81 6.35
C VAL A 180 -19.12 6.47 7.73
N GLU A 181 -20.32 6.76 8.22
CA GLU A 181 -20.53 7.35 9.55
C GLU A 181 -19.98 6.46 10.69
N SER A 182 -20.16 5.14 10.58
CA SER A 182 -19.65 4.18 11.56
C SER A 182 -18.12 4.19 11.57
N ARG A 183 -17.46 4.13 10.41
CA ARG A 183 -15.98 4.11 10.31
C ARG A 183 -15.36 5.43 10.73
N LYS A 184 -16.02 6.57 10.43
CA LYS A 184 -15.63 7.89 10.98
C LYS A 184 -15.67 7.90 12.51
N LYS A 185 -16.71 7.33 13.13
CA LYS A 185 -16.79 7.21 14.61
C LYS A 185 -15.70 6.31 15.20
N MET A 186 -15.19 5.33 14.44
CA MET A 186 -14.04 4.50 14.82
C MET A 186 -12.69 5.19 14.58
N GLY A 187 -12.69 6.42 14.04
CA GLY A 187 -11.51 7.25 13.83
C GLY A 187 -10.88 7.14 12.44
N ALA A 188 -11.54 6.49 11.48
CA ALA A 188 -11.06 6.48 10.10
C ALA A 188 -11.21 7.86 9.45
N ILE A 189 -10.14 8.32 8.79
CA ILE A 189 -10.08 9.59 8.05
C ILE A 189 -10.03 9.38 6.53
N CYS A 190 -9.78 8.17 6.09
CA CYS A 190 -9.79 7.77 4.68
C CYS A 190 -10.24 6.31 4.53
N VAL A 191 -10.50 5.91 3.28
CA VAL A 191 -10.85 4.54 2.87
C VAL A 191 -10.01 4.13 1.66
N GLU A 192 -9.55 2.88 1.65
CA GLU A 192 -8.76 2.25 0.60
C GLU A 192 -8.97 0.73 0.63
N MET A 193 -8.18 -0.07 -0.10
CA MET A 193 -8.49 -1.48 -0.32
C MET A 193 -7.33 -2.45 0.00
N GLU A 194 -6.22 -2.02 0.65
CA GLU A 194 -5.02 -2.88 0.79
C GLU A 194 -4.31 -2.81 2.15
N CYS A 195 -4.48 -1.74 2.91
CA CYS A 195 -3.62 -1.45 4.07
C CYS A 195 -3.69 -2.51 5.17
N ALA A 196 -4.88 -3.03 5.47
CA ALA A 196 -5.06 -4.00 6.55
C ALA A 196 -4.39 -5.33 6.21
N GLY A 197 -4.63 -5.89 5.02
CA GLY A 197 -4.04 -7.15 4.58
C GLY A 197 -2.53 -7.07 4.40
N MET A 198 -2.05 -5.99 3.79
CA MET A 198 -0.60 -5.76 3.65
C MET A 198 0.08 -5.64 5.02
N THR A 199 -0.53 -4.91 5.97
CA THR A 199 -0.01 -4.81 7.34
C THR A 199 0.02 -6.17 8.03
N ALA A 200 -1.06 -6.94 7.92
CA ALA A 200 -1.18 -8.26 8.55
C ALA A 200 -0.16 -9.24 7.97
N MET A 201 -0.09 -9.34 6.64
CA MET A 201 0.82 -10.22 5.92
C MET A 201 2.28 -9.87 6.21
N CYS A 202 2.68 -8.61 6.13
CA CYS A 202 4.06 -8.20 6.40
C CYS A 202 4.47 -8.47 7.85
N LYS A 203 3.59 -8.25 8.83
CA LYS A 203 3.83 -8.68 10.22
C LYS A 203 4.00 -10.18 10.34
N PHE A 204 3.12 -10.95 9.70
CA PHE A 204 3.17 -12.42 9.70
C PHE A 204 4.47 -12.94 9.09
N ARG A 205 4.93 -12.35 7.99
CA ARG A 205 6.18 -12.70 7.30
C ARG A 205 7.44 -12.06 7.91
N ASN A 206 7.26 -11.13 8.84
CA ASN A 206 8.36 -10.41 9.50
C ASN A 206 9.14 -9.49 8.56
N VAL A 207 8.42 -8.77 7.71
CA VAL A 207 8.91 -7.81 6.71
C VAL A 207 8.46 -6.40 7.08
N ASN A 208 9.28 -5.40 6.84
CA ASN A 208 8.97 -4.01 7.09
C ASN A 208 7.95 -3.50 6.06
N PHE A 209 6.87 -2.89 6.54
CA PHE A 209 5.85 -2.29 5.70
C PHE A 209 5.54 -0.87 6.12
N ALA A 210 5.62 0.06 5.18
CA ALA A 210 5.18 1.43 5.32
C ALA A 210 4.26 1.81 4.17
N THR A 211 3.28 2.66 4.45
CA THR A 211 2.37 3.18 3.41
C THR A 211 1.96 4.60 3.71
N PHE A 212 1.68 5.35 2.65
CA PHE A 212 0.99 6.63 2.72
C PHE A 212 0.00 6.73 1.56
N PHE A 213 -1.01 7.55 1.72
CA PHE A 213 -2.02 7.79 0.69
C PHE A 213 -2.02 9.24 0.26
N TYR A 214 -2.61 9.49 -0.90
CA TYR A 214 -3.05 10.81 -1.32
C TYR A 214 -4.54 10.80 -1.62
N THR A 215 -5.23 11.88 -1.27
CA THR A 215 -6.67 11.96 -1.50
C THR A 215 -6.98 12.02 -2.99
N GLY A 216 -7.75 11.05 -3.48
CA GLY A 216 -8.22 10.96 -4.87
C GLY A 216 -9.64 11.48 -5.02
N ASP A 217 -10.52 11.06 -4.14
CA ASP A 217 -11.94 11.42 -4.07
C ASP A 217 -12.37 11.67 -2.62
N SER A 218 -13.64 12.01 -2.40
CA SER A 218 -14.13 12.34 -1.07
C SER A 218 -15.54 11.82 -0.81
N LEU A 219 -15.68 11.21 0.37
CA LEU A 219 -16.94 10.81 0.99
C LEU A 219 -17.18 11.63 2.28
N ALA A 220 -16.48 12.75 2.43
CA ALA A 220 -16.57 13.59 3.65
C ALA A 220 -17.96 14.17 3.89
N THR A 221 -18.71 14.40 2.82
CA THR A 221 -20.13 14.79 2.81
C THR A 221 -21.01 13.57 2.53
N CYS A 222 -22.32 13.73 2.55
CA CYS A 222 -23.26 12.66 2.17
C CYS A 222 -23.28 12.34 0.68
N GLU A 223 -22.59 13.13 -0.15
CA GLU A 223 -22.48 12.97 -1.59
C GLU A 223 -21.04 12.60 -1.95
N TRP A 224 -20.89 11.72 -2.94
CA TRP A 224 -19.57 11.37 -3.45
C TRP A 224 -19.03 12.50 -4.32
N ASP A 225 -17.90 13.04 -3.92
CA ASP A 225 -17.10 13.95 -4.74
C ASP A 225 -15.96 13.17 -5.40
N LYS A 226 -16.06 13.02 -6.72
CA LYS A 226 -15.08 12.29 -7.53
C LYS A 226 -13.66 12.90 -7.55
N GLY A 227 -13.49 14.12 -7.05
CA GLY A 227 -12.22 14.78 -6.89
C GLY A 227 -11.29 14.67 -8.11
N SER A 228 -10.07 14.20 -7.90
CA SER A 228 -9.07 13.99 -8.94
C SER A 228 -9.16 12.65 -9.66
N LEU A 229 -10.02 11.71 -9.23
CA LEU A 229 -10.21 10.41 -9.91
C LEU A 229 -10.81 10.56 -11.32
N SER A 230 -11.67 11.57 -11.52
CA SER A 230 -12.38 11.75 -12.80
C SER A 230 -11.55 12.39 -13.90
N HIS A 231 -10.52 13.08 -13.56
CA HIS A 231 -9.57 13.69 -14.46
C HIS A 231 -8.19 13.32 -13.96
N LEU A 232 -7.60 12.30 -14.56
CA LEU A 232 -6.21 11.92 -14.41
C LEU A 232 -5.31 13.10 -14.81
N LYS A 233 -5.47 14.24 -14.12
CA LYS A 233 -4.49 15.29 -14.13
C LYS A 233 -3.30 14.73 -13.38
N LEU A 234 -2.33 14.27 -14.16
CA LEU A 234 -1.00 13.88 -13.67
C LEU A 234 -0.25 15.08 -13.09
N GLU A 235 -0.77 16.31 -13.33
CA GLU A 235 -0.26 17.55 -12.75
C GLU A 235 -0.23 17.44 -11.21
N GLY A 236 0.98 17.39 -10.66
CA GLY A 236 1.25 17.27 -9.23
C GLY A 236 1.38 15.85 -8.69
N LYS A 237 1.01 14.80 -9.43
CA LYS A 237 1.24 13.41 -9.02
C LYS A 237 2.61 12.88 -9.42
N ASP A 238 3.24 13.47 -10.42
CA ASP A 238 4.59 13.12 -10.88
C ASP A 238 5.67 13.27 -9.81
N ILE A 239 5.43 14.12 -8.80
CA ILE A 239 6.31 14.28 -7.64
C ILE A 239 6.18 13.13 -6.64
N LEU A 240 5.06 12.37 -6.64
CA LEU A 240 4.81 11.33 -5.63
C LEU A 240 5.77 10.15 -5.77
N VAL A 241 6.16 9.79 -6.99
CA VAL A 241 7.07 8.67 -7.22
C VAL A 241 8.48 8.98 -6.70
N PRO A 242 9.15 10.08 -7.10
CA PRO A 242 10.42 10.46 -6.50
C PRO A 242 10.34 10.60 -4.97
N LEU A 243 9.26 11.20 -4.46
CA LEU A 243 9.03 11.35 -3.03
C LEU A 243 8.96 9.99 -2.30
N ALA A 244 8.31 8.99 -2.92
CA ALA A 244 8.25 7.64 -2.37
C ALA A 244 9.62 6.96 -2.35
N PHE A 245 10.46 7.15 -3.38
CA PHE A 245 11.83 6.64 -3.40
C PHE A 245 12.70 7.30 -2.32
N GLU A 246 12.62 8.63 -2.15
CA GLU A 246 13.30 9.36 -1.08
C GLU A 246 12.83 8.89 0.31
N ALA A 247 11.52 8.68 0.48
CA ALA A 247 10.97 8.14 1.72
C ALA A 247 11.53 6.73 1.99
N ALA A 248 11.50 5.84 1.00
CA ALA A 248 12.01 4.47 1.14
C ALA A 248 13.51 4.45 1.49
N ASN A 249 14.31 5.35 0.91
CA ASN A 249 15.73 5.50 1.26
C ASN A 249 15.97 5.93 2.71
N THR A 250 14.99 6.60 3.33
CA THR A 250 15.15 7.24 4.64
C THR A 250 14.55 6.45 5.79
N ILE A 251 13.37 5.82 5.58
CA ILE A 251 12.57 5.31 6.70
C ILE A 251 12.94 3.90 7.15
N PHE A 252 13.62 3.13 6.30
CA PHE A 252 13.99 1.75 6.57
C PHE A 252 15.41 1.58 7.13
N ASP A 253 16.16 2.67 7.25
CA ASP A 253 17.51 2.70 7.84
C ASP A 253 17.50 2.54 9.37
#